data_814e0c7af517fa9df9aa9a4017d7b3da
#
_entry.id   814e0c7af517fa9df9aa9a4017d7b3da
#
_cell.length_a   1.000
_cell.length_b   1.000
_cell.length_c   1.000
_cell.angle_alpha   90.00
_cell.angle_beta   90.00
_cell.angle_gamma   90.00
#
_symmetry.space_group_name_H-M   'P 1'
#
loop_
_entity.id
_entity.type
_entity.pdbx_description
1 polymer ?
#
loop_
_entity_poly.entity_id
_entity_poly.type
_entity_poly.pdbx_seq_one_letter_code
_entity_poly.pdbx_strand_id
1 'polypeptide(L)'
;MLSETTTISAFAAPMRAQDFLSAKARGQRLSMVTCYDYTFARLLRASAVDAILVGDSAAMVVHGHSSTLSATVDLMRIHTEAVARGVSAGNATAQAGKFIVADMPFLSFRKGVAAALDAAQALMTAGANAVKLEGIDGHEDVIERLTQSGIPVMGHLGLQPQSVCAYGGFRVQGRSAAAAREINRQARALEELGAFSIVLECIPASLAREITASLQIPTIGIGAGEGCDGQILVLHDLLGLNIDFHPRFARPFLNGSESVLDALTDFDRAVKAGTFPAAAESY
;
A
#
# COMPACT_ATOMS: atom_id res chain seq x y z
N MET A 1 -33.24 11.74 6.99
CA MET A 1 -33.65 10.32 6.98
C MET A 1 -32.40 9.49 6.68
N LEU A 2 -31.72 9.00 7.69
CA LEU A 2 -30.68 8.00 7.55
C LEU A 2 -31.40 6.66 7.63
N SER A 3 -31.68 6.05 6.50
CA SER A 3 -32.29 4.73 6.40
C SER A 3 -31.21 3.71 6.03
N GLU A 4 -31.37 2.57 6.65
CA GLU A 4 -30.70 1.31 6.43
C GLU A 4 -29.33 1.12 7.07
N THR A 5 -29.38 0.54 8.24
CA THR A 5 -28.30 -0.14 8.92
C THR A 5 -27.74 -1.23 7.98
N THR A 6 -26.69 -0.91 7.26
CA THR A 6 -25.90 -1.93 6.57
C THR A 6 -25.37 -2.87 7.63
N THR A 7 -25.94 -4.04 7.73
CA THR A 7 -25.49 -5.14 8.59
C THR A 7 -24.05 -5.45 8.18
N ILE A 8 -23.09 -5.04 9.00
CA ILE A 8 -21.67 -5.36 8.81
C ILE A 8 -21.59 -6.90 8.89
N SER A 9 -21.35 -7.53 7.75
CA SER A 9 -21.12 -8.96 7.61
C SER A 9 -20.11 -9.43 8.67
N ALA A 10 -20.36 -10.59 9.28
CA ALA A 10 -19.45 -11.22 10.23
C ALA A 10 -18.03 -11.20 9.68
N PHE A 11 -17.10 -10.60 10.44
CA PHE A 11 -15.72 -10.43 10.04
C PHE A 11 -15.12 -11.79 9.69
N ALA A 12 -14.76 -11.98 8.41
CA ALA A 12 -13.95 -13.11 7.98
C ALA A 12 -12.61 -13.07 8.73
N ALA A 13 -11.99 -14.23 8.93
CA ALA A 13 -10.63 -14.31 9.50
C ALA A 13 -9.68 -13.41 8.68
N PRO A 14 -8.67 -12.77 9.32
CA PRO A 14 -7.75 -11.91 8.63
C PRO A 14 -7.04 -12.67 7.52
N MET A 15 -6.90 -12.02 6.37
CA MET A 15 -6.17 -12.54 5.21
C MET A 15 -4.72 -12.85 5.59
N ARG A 16 -4.15 -13.89 5.02
CA ARG A 16 -2.74 -14.30 5.17
C ARG A 16 -2.06 -14.26 3.79
N ALA A 17 -0.73 -14.32 3.76
CA ALA A 17 0.02 -14.36 2.49
C ALA A 17 -0.46 -15.50 1.56
N GLN A 18 -0.80 -16.67 2.10
CA GLN A 18 -1.33 -17.79 1.32
C GLN A 18 -2.71 -17.54 0.72
N ASP A 19 -3.50 -16.64 1.31
CA ASP A 19 -4.83 -16.33 0.81
C ASP A 19 -4.75 -15.47 -0.48
N PHE A 20 -3.64 -14.78 -0.71
CA PHE A 20 -3.32 -14.11 -1.98
C PHE A 20 -3.19 -15.11 -3.14
N LEU A 21 -2.41 -16.19 -2.94
CA LEU A 21 -2.30 -17.26 -3.93
C LEU A 21 -3.66 -17.93 -4.17
N SER A 22 -4.41 -18.20 -3.09
CA SER A 22 -5.73 -18.79 -3.18
C SER A 22 -6.72 -17.90 -3.95
N ALA A 23 -6.63 -16.58 -3.80
CA ALA A 23 -7.45 -15.62 -4.55
C ALA A 23 -7.15 -15.71 -6.05
N LYS A 24 -5.86 -15.70 -6.44
CA LYS A 24 -5.46 -15.88 -7.84
C LYS A 24 -5.97 -17.19 -8.42
N ALA A 25 -5.78 -18.30 -7.72
CA ALA A 25 -6.24 -19.62 -8.17
C ALA A 25 -7.75 -19.68 -8.41
N ARG A 26 -8.54 -18.88 -7.68
CA ARG A 26 -9.99 -18.75 -7.84
C ARG A 26 -10.41 -17.64 -8.82
N GLY A 27 -9.48 -16.94 -9.44
CA GLY A 27 -9.76 -15.76 -10.29
C GLY A 27 -10.39 -14.59 -9.52
N GLN A 28 -10.22 -14.53 -8.20
CA GLN A 28 -10.74 -13.46 -7.34
C GLN A 28 -9.81 -12.27 -7.37
N ARG A 29 -10.34 -11.09 -7.69
CA ARG A 29 -9.57 -9.83 -7.70
C ARG A 29 -9.28 -9.37 -6.28
N LEU A 30 -8.07 -8.80 -6.08
CA LEU A 30 -7.61 -8.26 -4.81
C LEU A 30 -7.60 -6.74 -4.84
N SER A 31 -8.09 -6.11 -3.78
CA SER A 31 -8.04 -4.67 -3.58
C SER A 31 -7.09 -4.31 -2.44
N MET A 32 -6.17 -3.39 -2.71
CA MET A 32 -5.26 -2.85 -1.70
C MET A 32 -5.32 -1.32 -1.69
N VAL A 33 -5.09 -0.74 -0.52
CA VAL A 33 -5.01 0.72 -0.35
C VAL A 33 -3.86 1.03 0.61
N THR A 34 -3.13 2.12 0.37
CA THR A 34 -2.15 2.57 1.36
C THR A 34 -2.85 3.15 2.59
N CYS A 35 -2.19 3.06 3.75
CA CYS A 35 -2.68 3.68 4.98
C CYS A 35 -1.52 4.07 5.87
N TYR A 36 -1.67 5.18 6.61
CA TYR A 36 -0.55 5.77 7.36
C TYR A 36 -0.90 6.13 8.80
N ASP A 37 -2.17 6.05 9.20
CA ASP A 37 -2.61 6.45 10.52
C ASP A 37 -3.73 5.57 11.10
N TYR A 38 -3.97 5.78 12.39
CA TYR A 38 -4.96 5.05 13.16
C TYR A 38 -6.40 5.25 12.69
N THR A 39 -6.77 6.49 12.33
CA THR A 39 -8.16 6.84 12.00
C THR A 39 -8.58 6.20 10.67
N PHE A 40 -7.77 6.37 9.62
CA PHE A 40 -8.03 5.72 8.34
C PHE A 40 -7.92 4.20 8.42
N ALA A 41 -7.02 3.65 9.24
CA ALA A 41 -6.94 2.22 9.47
C ALA A 41 -8.23 1.64 10.06
N ARG A 42 -8.90 2.35 10.96
CA ARG A 42 -10.22 1.97 11.47
C ARG A 42 -11.31 1.96 10.39
N LEU A 43 -11.29 2.96 9.50
CA LEU A 43 -12.22 3.01 8.37
C LEU A 43 -11.97 1.87 7.37
N LEU A 44 -10.69 1.64 7.02
CA LEU A 44 -10.30 0.53 6.15
C LEU A 44 -10.66 -0.83 6.76
N ARG A 45 -10.51 -1.02 8.06
CA ARG A 45 -10.98 -2.22 8.75
C ARG A 45 -12.46 -2.48 8.51
N ALA A 46 -13.30 -1.45 8.56
CA ALA A 46 -14.74 -1.57 8.34
C ALA A 46 -15.11 -1.68 6.85
N SER A 47 -14.18 -1.49 5.93
CA SER A 47 -14.40 -1.56 4.49
C SER A 47 -14.22 -2.97 3.94
N ALA A 48 -14.60 -3.16 2.66
CA ALA A 48 -14.38 -4.41 1.91
C ALA A 48 -12.96 -4.54 1.32
N VAL A 49 -12.08 -3.54 1.49
CA VAL A 49 -10.68 -3.60 1.00
C VAL A 49 -9.97 -4.81 1.61
N ASP A 50 -9.26 -5.60 0.81
CA ASP A 50 -8.67 -6.86 1.24
C ASP A 50 -7.42 -6.67 2.10
N ALA A 51 -6.50 -5.79 1.68
CA ALA A 51 -5.22 -5.59 2.36
C ALA A 51 -4.78 -4.12 2.37
N ILE A 52 -3.86 -3.81 3.27
CA ILE A 52 -3.32 -2.47 3.49
C ILE A 52 -1.83 -2.48 3.21
N LEU A 53 -1.35 -1.42 2.55
CA LEU A 53 0.07 -1.12 2.44
C LEU A 53 0.42 0.10 3.31
N VAL A 54 1.31 -0.06 4.27
CA VAL A 54 1.99 1.07 4.88
C VAL A 54 3.15 1.42 3.96
N GLY A 55 2.88 2.37 3.05
CA GLY A 55 3.78 2.72 1.96
C GLY A 55 4.79 3.80 2.38
N ASP A 56 6.01 3.76 1.82
CA ASP A 56 7.00 4.83 1.98
C ASP A 56 6.57 6.15 1.30
N SER A 57 5.52 6.10 0.47
CA SER A 57 4.76 7.27 0.00
C SER A 57 4.22 8.14 1.15
N ALA A 58 4.18 7.65 2.41
CA ALA A 58 3.96 8.46 3.60
C ALA A 58 4.88 9.68 3.65
N ALA A 59 6.14 9.53 3.24
CA ALA A 59 7.09 10.65 3.17
C ALA A 59 6.54 11.79 2.30
N MET A 60 5.85 11.46 1.19
CA MET A 60 5.30 12.45 0.27
C MET A 60 3.94 12.98 0.74
N VAL A 61 2.96 12.10 0.92
CA VAL A 61 1.55 12.50 1.10
C VAL A 61 1.18 12.87 2.54
N VAL A 62 2.00 12.48 3.52
CA VAL A 62 1.79 12.83 4.95
C VAL A 62 2.80 13.84 5.42
N HIS A 63 4.09 13.69 5.03
CA HIS A 63 5.19 14.52 5.53
C HIS A 63 5.63 15.61 4.54
N GLY A 64 5.05 15.69 3.32
CA GLY A 64 5.29 16.75 2.36
C GLY A 64 6.66 16.73 1.69
N HIS A 65 7.39 15.60 1.73
CA HIS A 65 8.65 15.46 1.01
C HIS A 65 8.41 15.29 -0.50
N SER A 66 9.39 15.66 -1.31
CA SER A 66 9.31 15.57 -2.78
C SER A 66 9.48 14.15 -3.33
N SER A 67 9.91 13.20 -2.50
CA SER A 67 10.12 11.79 -2.88
C SER A 67 10.03 10.87 -1.67
N THR A 68 9.97 9.55 -1.93
CA THR A 68 9.97 8.50 -0.90
C THR A 68 11.34 8.31 -0.23
N LEU A 69 12.41 8.91 -0.77
CA LEU A 69 13.79 8.74 -0.27
C LEU A 69 14.00 9.22 1.18
N SER A 70 13.13 10.12 1.65
CA SER A 70 13.17 10.62 3.03
C SER A 70 12.56 9.67 4.06
N ALA A 71 11.88 8.59 3.61
CA ALA A 71 11.36 7.59 4.52
C ALA A 71 12.50 6.84 5.23
N THR A 72 12.39 6.71 6.54
CA THR A 72 13.31 5.93 7.38
C THR A 72 12.62 4.71 7.96
N VAL A 73 13.36 3.71 8.44
CA VAL A 73 12.79 2.55 9.12
C VAL A 73 11.97 2.97 10.34
N ASP A 74 12.42 3.95 11.11
CA ASP A 74 11.69 4.47 12.26
C ASP A 74 10.37 5.14 11.86
N LEU A 75 10.36 5.93 10.78
CA LEU A 75 9.15 6.52 10.24
C LEU A 75 8.14 5.44 9.85
N MET A 76 8.60 4.45 9.08
CA MET A 76 7.75 3.35 8.65
C MET A 76 7.24 2.52 9.83
N ARG A 77 8.07 2.30 10.85
CA ARG A 77 7.67 1.62 12.10
C ARG A 77 6.54 2.36 12.81
N ILE A 78 6.66 3.69 12.98
CA ILE A 78 5.63 4.51 13.64
C ILE A 78 4.29 4.43 12.90
N HIS A 79 4.30 4.57 11.57
CA HIS A 79 3.10 4.44 10.75
C HIS A 79 2.51 3.03 10.82
N THR A 80 3.36 2.00 10.78
CA THR A 80 2.92 0.59 10.89
C THR A 80 2.25 0.32 12.23
N GLU A 81 2.81 0.79 13.34
CA GLU A 81 2.21 0.68 14.66
C GLU A 81 0.85 1.38 14.75
N ALA A 82 0.72 2.57 14.17
CA ALA A 82 -0.54 3.32 14.17
C ALA A 82 -1.62 2.56 13.38
N VAL A 83 -1.27 2.06 12.19
CA VAL A 83 -2.18 1.27 11.35
C VAL A 83 -2.55 -0.04 12.03
N ALA A 84 -1.60 -0.77 12.59
CA ALA A 84 -1.84 -2.04 13.30
C ALA A 84 -2.81 -1.86 14.49
N ARG A 85 -2.64 -0.80 15.28
CA ARG A 85 -3.60 -0.45 16.34
C ARG A 85 -4.99 -0.14 15.77
N GLY A 86 -5.08 0.57 14.65
CA GLY A 86 -6.35 0.92 14.01
C GLY A 86 -7.12 -0.29 13.51
N VAL A 87 -6.46 -1.24 12.86
CA VAL A 87 -7.13 -2.47 12.37
C VAL A 87 -7.46 -3.46 13.49
N SER A 88 -6.78 -3.38 14.64
CA SER A 88 -7.04 -4.24 15.81
C SER A 88 -8.08 -3.64 16.76
N ALA A 89 -8.42 -2.37 16.67
CA ALA A 89 -9.26 -1.66 17.64
C ALA A 89 -10.66 -2.29 17.77
N GLY A 90 -11.06 -2.57 19.00
CA GLY A 90 -12.39 -3.11 19.31
C GLY A 90 -12.54 -4.62 19.23
N ASN A 91 -11.45 -5.39 19.03
CA ASN A 91 -11.48 -6.85 19.08
C ASN A 91 -10.60 -7.38 20.21
N ALA A 92 -11.22 -8.18 21.08
CA ALA A 92 -10.53 -8.92 22.14
C ALA A 92 -9.73 -10.13 21.58
N THR A 93 -9.93 -10.47 20.31
CA THR A 93 -9.20 -11.56 19.63
C THR A 93 -8.38 -10.97 18.48
N ALA A 94 -7.08 -11.24 18.47
CA ALA A 94 -6.11 -10.79 17.46
C ALA A 94 -6.41 -11.30 16.01
N GLN A 95 -7.56 -11.90 15.79
CA GLN A 95 -7.92 -12.60 14.56
C GLN A 95 -8.85 -11.84 13.59
N ALA A 96 -9.19 -10.60 13.85
CA ALA A 96 -10.11 -9.85 12.99
C ALA A 96 -9.49 -8.52 12.55
N GLY A 97 -8.39 -8.57 11.81
CA GLY A 97 -7.70 -7.40 11.25
C GLY A 97 -7.54 -7.51 9.73
N LYS A 98 -7.10 -6.43 9.09
CA LYS A 98 -6.64 -6.45 7.69
C LYS A 98 -5.21 -6.97 7.62
N PHE A 99 -4.85 -7.59 6.50
CA PHE A 99 -3.46 -7.93 6.21
C PHE A 99 -2.66 -6.66 5.93
N ILE A 100 -1.57 -6.46 6.67
CA ILE A 100 -0.73 -5.27 6.57
C ILE A 100 0.61 -5.65 5.94
N VAL A 101 0.94 -5.00 4.83
CA VAL A 101 2.27 -4.99 4.23
C VAL A 101 2.95 -3.69 4.59
N ALA A 102 4.22 -3.70 4.98
CA ALA A 102 5.00 -2.49 5.25
C ALA A 102 6.17 -2.37 4.28
N ASP A 103 6.37 -1.18 3.71
CA ASP A 103 7.51 -0.91 2.85
C ASP A 103 8.82 -0.90 3.62
N MET A 104 9.81 -1.60 3.09
CA MET A 104 11.20 -1.42 3.48
C MET A 104 11.73 -0.15 2.78
N PRO A 105 12.06 0.92 3.52
CA PRO A 105 12.41 2.19 2.92
C PRO A 105 13.78 2.17 2.23
N PHE A 106 14.07 3.22 1.49
CA PHE A 106 15.27 3.37 0.67
C PHE A 106 16.54 2.89 1.38
N LEU A 107 17.27 1.99 0.73
CA LEU A 107 18.51 1.36 1.17
C LEU A 107 18.43 0.52 2.48
N SER A 108 17.28 0.38 3.11
CA SER A 108 17.17 -0.43 4.33
C SER A 108 17.47 -1.91 4.09
N PHE A 109 17.21 -2.38 2.86
CA PHE A 109 17.42 -3.78 2.42
C PHE A 109 18.64 -3.96 1.50
N ARG A 110 19.39 -2.89 1.19
CA ARG A 110 20.57 -2.95 0.29
C ARG A 110 21.92 -2.84 1.00
N LYS A 111 21.92 -2.84 2.34
CA LYS A 111 23.14 -2.74 3.18
C LYS A 111 23.61 -4.10 3.68
N GLY A 112 23.20 -5.17 3.02
CA GLY A 112 23.49 -6.56 3.40
C GLY A 112 22.38 -7.20 4.23
N VAL A 113 22.43 -8.52 4.33
CA VAL A 113 21.37 -9.37 4.92
C VAL A 113 21.06 -9.01 6.38
N ALA A 114 22.06 -8.74 7.20
CA ALA A 114 21.85 -8.42 8.62
C ALA A 114 21.00 -7.13 8.77
N ALA A 115 21.40 -6.05 8.07
CA ALA A 115 20.67 -4.80 8.12
C ALA A 115 19.23 -4.92 7.57
N ALA A 116 19.02 -5.75 6.56
CA ALA A 116 17.70 -6.03 6.01
C ALA A 116 16.81 -6.81 6.99
N LEU A 117 17.37 -7.79 7.69
CA LEU A 117 16.66 -8.54 8.74
C LEU A 117 16.26 -7.61 9.90
N ASP A 118 17.17 -6.73 10.36
CA ASP A 118 16.88 -5.76 11.41
C ASP A 118 15.74 -4.82 11.01
N ALA A 119 15.77 -4.30 9.77
CA ALA A 119 14.71 -3.44 9.25
C ALA A 119 13.37 -4.20 9.14
N ALA A 120 13.37 -5.40 8.60
CA ALA A 120 12.18 -6.24 8.50
C ALA A 120 11.63 -6.60 9.89
N GLN A 121 12.49 -6.95 10.84
CA GLN A 121 12.10 -7.21 12.23
C GLN A 121 11.40 -6.01 12.85
N ALA A 122 11.94 -4.80 12.68
CA ALA A 122 11.33 -3.58 13.20
C ALA A 122 9.89 -3.37 12.66
N LEU A 123 9.67 -3.64 11.37
CA LEU A 123 8.35 -3.52 10.74
C LEU A 123 7.39 -4.63 11.16
N MET A 124 7.85 -5.88 11.22
CA MET A 124 7.04 -7.02 11.63
C MET A 124 6.62 -6.90 13.10
N THR A 125 7.52 -6.48 13.98
CA THR A 125 7.21 -6.25 15.41
C THR A 125 6.29 -5.05 15.63
N ALA A 126 6.29 -4.08 14.71
CA ALA A 126 5.32 -2.98 14.68
C ALA A 126 3.90 -3.41 14.27
N GLY A 127 3.74 -4.65 13.81
CA GLY A 127 2.44 -5.25 13.47
C GLY A 127 2.19 -5.47 11.98
N ALA A 128 3.21 -5.35 11.13
CA ALA A 128 3.11 -5.81 9.74
C ALA A 128 2.98 -7.34 9.68
N ASN A 129 2.29 -7.84 8.65
CA ASN A 129 2.19 -9.27 8.33
C ASN A 129 3.16 -9.67 7.22
N ALA A 130 3.69 -8.70 6.48
CA ALA A 130 4.64 -8.86 5.38
C ALA A 130 5.44 -7.58 5.18
N VAL A 131 6.56 -7.69 4.48
CA VAL A 131 7.34 -6.53 4.02
C VAL A 131 7.29 -6.41 2.50
N LYS A 132 7.40 -5.17 1.95
CA LYS A 132 7.57 -4.93 0.53
C LYS A 132 8.94 -4.29 0.27
N LEU A 133 9.59 -4.67 -0.83
CA LEU A 133 10.85 -4.09 -1.27
C LEU A 133 10.89 -3.91 -2.79
N GLU A 134 11.68 -2.92 -3.24
CA GLU A 134 11.75 -2.52 -4.64
C GLU A 134 12.93 -3.16 -5.38
N GLY A 135 12.61 -3.76 -6.55
CA GLY A 135 13.58 -4.43 -7.41
C GLY A 135 14.01 -5.79 -6.86
N ILE A 136 15.05 -6.32 -7.47
CA ILE A 136 15.63 -7.63 -7.09
C ILE A 136 17.16 -7.62 -7.27
N ASP A 137 17.65 -6.98 -8.33
CA ASP A 137 19.05 -7.10 -8.73
C ASP A 137 20.00 -6.55 -7.66
N GLY A 138 20.96 -7.38 -7.27
CA GLY A 138 21.98 -7.06 -6.29
C GLY A 138 21.54 -7.18 -4.82
N HIS A 139 20.39 -7.84 -4.56
CA HIS A 139 19.91 -8.19 -3.21
C HIS A 139 19.02 -9.44 -3.21
N GLU A 140 19.24 -10.33 -4.16
CA GLU A 140 18.57 -11.63 -4.26
C GLU A 140 18.75 -12.45 -2.97
N ASP A 141 19.94 -12.44 -2.42
CA ASP A 141 20.30 -13.09 -1.15
C ASP A 141 19.51 -12.55 0.05
N VAL A 142 19.17 -11.26 0.02
CA VAL A 142 18.32 -10.64 1.04
C VAL A 142 16.90 -11.16 0.94
N ILE A 143 16.32 -11.21 -0.27
CA ILE A 143 14.96 -11.70 -0.50
C ILE A 143 14.86 -13.16 -0.07
N GLU A 144 15.81 -14.00 -0.51
CA GLU A 144 15.88 -15.39 -0.13
C GLU A 144 15.98 -15.56 1.39
N ARG A 145 16.83 -14.78 2.04
CA ARG A 145 17.00 -14.86 3.50
C ARG A 145 15.76 -14.43 4.26
N LEU A 146 15.05 -13.37 3.82
CA LEU A 146 13.80 -12.94 4.43
C LEU A 146 12.72 -14.04 4.33
N THR A 147 12.53 -14.61 3.15
CA THR A 147 11.53 -15.67 2.92
C THR A 147 11.86 -16.95 3.69
N GLN A 148 13.13 -17.38 3.72
CA GLN A 148 13.61 -18.52 4.51
C GLN A 148 13.51 -18.29 6.02
N SER A 149 13.51 -17.02 6.46
CA SER A 149 13.30 -16.66 7.87
C SER A 149 11.81 -16.60 8.26
N GLY A 150 10.91 -16.94 7.34
CA GLY A 150 9.48 -16.93 7.59
C GLY A 150 8.82 -15.54 7.49
N ILE A 151 9.51 -14.56 6.91
CA ILE A 151 8.96 -13.23 6.65
C ILE A 151 8.36 -13.21 5.24
N PRO A 152 7.03 -13.02 5.08
CA PRO A 152 6.43 -12.93 3.76
C PRO A 152 6.92 -11.67 3.04
N VAL A 153 7.36 -11.84 1.77
CA VAL A 153 7.91 -10.77 0.95
C VAL A 153 6.99 -10.47 -0.22
N MET A 154 6.64 -9.20 -0.41
CA MET A 154 6.00 -8.66 -1.60
C MET A 154 7.06 -7.95 -2.44
N GLY A 155 7.25 -8.35 -3.70
CA GLY A 155 8.14 -7.67 -4.64
C GLY A 155 7.49 -6.40 -5.20
N HIS A 156 8.33 -5.53 -5.81
CA HIS A 156 7.85 -4.33 -6.52
C HIS A 156 8.71 -4.09 -7.76
N LEU A 157 8.09 -4.12 -8.93
CA LEU A 157 8.74 -3.98 -10.24
C LEU A 157 8.07 -2.91 -11.11
N GLY A 158 8.77 -2.50 -12.14
CA GLY A 158 8.36 -1.40 -13.01
C GLY A 158 8.95 -0.09 -12.55
N LEU A 159 8.15 0.94 -12.34
CA LEU A 159 8.58 2.15 -11.68
C LEU A 159 8.83 1.84 -10.20
N GLN A 160 10.01 2.17 -9.74
CA GLN A 160 10.44 2.04 -8.35
C GLN A 160 10.67 3.45 -7.82
N PRO A 161 9.77 4.03 -7.01
CA PRO A 161 9.90 5.38 -6.48
C PRO A 161 11.22 5.64 -5.75
N GLN A 162 11.79 4.64 -5.08
CA GLN A 162 13.10 4.73 -4.44
C GLN A 162 14.26 4.88 -5.43
N SER A 163 14.04 4.56 -6.71
CA SER A 163 15.02 4.71 -7.79
C SER A 163 14.75 5.92 -8.68
N VAL A 164 13.89 6.85 -8.26
CA VAL A 164 13.44 8.02 -9.05
C VAL A 164 14.59 8.87 -9.59
N CYS A 165 15.65 9.02 -8.82
CA CYS A 165 16.86 9.75 -9.26
C CYS A 165 17.57 9.05 -10.42
N ALA A 166 17.67 7.72 -10.38
CA ALA A 166 18.28 6.94 -11.46
C ALA A 166 17.43 6.94 -12.74
N TYR A 167 16.10 6.97 -12.59
CA TYR A 167 15.18 7.03 -13.74
C TYR A 167 15.02 8.44 -14.33
N GLY A 168 15.52 9.48 -13.65
CA GLY A 168 15.32 10.87 -14.06
C GLY A 168 13.85 11.30 -13.96
N GLY A 169 13.11 10.82 -12.94
CA GLY A 169 11.73 11.14 -12.64
C GLY A 169 10.77 9.94 -12.72
N PHE A 170 9.50 10.20 -12.44
CA PHE A 170 8.44 9.20 -12.49
C PHE A 170 8.06 8.88 -13.95
N ARG A 171 8.56 7.78 -14.49
CA ARG A 171 8.38 7.40 -15.91
C ARG A 171 7.92 5.96 -16.04
N VAL A 172 7.07 5.71 -17.04
CA VAL A 172 6.63 4.35 -17.40
C VAL A 172 7.84 3.50 -17.79
N GLN A 173 8.02 2.36 -17.13
CA GLN A 173 9.09 1.39 -17.34
C GLN A 173 8.63 0.28 -18.32
N GLY A 174 9.57 -0.51 -18.87
CA GLY A 174 9.24 -1.67 -19.71
C GLY A 174 8.71 -1.33 -21.11
N ARG A 175 8.95 -0.12 -21.63
CA ARG A 175 8.48 0.27 -22.97
C ARG A 175 9.29 -0.38 -24.12
N SER A 176 10.58 -0.61 -23.94
CA SER A 176 11.38 -1.32 -24.93
C SER A 176 11.30 -2.83 -24.72
N ALA A 177 11.48 -3.60 -25.79
CA ALA A 177 11.48 -5.06 -25.71
C ALA A 177 12.56 -5.59 -24.74
N ALA A 178 13.71 -4.92 -24.64
CA ALA A 178 14.76 -5.30 -23.70
C ALA A 178 14.32 -5.06 -22.25
N ALA A 179 13.76 -3.87 -21.94
CA ALA A 179 13.27 -3.54 -20.61
C ALA A 179 12.07 -4.44 -20.20
N ALA A 180 11.19 -4.77 -21.14
CA ALA A 180 10.07 -5.69 -20.89
C ALA A 180 10.56 -7.09 -20.53
N ARG A 181 11.54 -7.64 -21.28
CA ARG A 181 12.15 -8.93 -20.94
C ARG A 181 12.81 -8.92 -19.57
N GLU A 182 13.46 -7.83 -19.22
CA GLU A 182 14.11 -7.70 -17.92
C GLU A 182 13.12 -7.71 -16.76
N ILE A 183 12.02 -6.93 -16.85
CA ILE A 183 10.96 -6.95 -15.83
C ILE A 183 10.34 -8.36 -15.71
N ASN A 184 10.13 -9.05 -16.83
CA ASN A 184 9.61 -10.43 -16.83
C ASN A 184 10.58 -11.40 -16.13
N ARG A 185 11.89 -11.30 -16.43
CA ARG A 185 12.93 -12.08 -15.74
C ARG A 185 12.92 -11.84 -14.23
N GLN A 186 12.88 -10.57 -13.83
CA GLN A 186 12.85 -10.16 -12.42
C GLN A 186 11.59 -10.69 -11.71
N ALA A 187 10.44 -10.67 -12.36
CA ALA A 187 9.19 -11.18 -11.80
C ALA A 187 9.25 -12.68 -11.51
N ARG A 188 9.81 -13.48 -12.43
CA ARG A 188 10.04 -14.92 -12.22
C ARG A 188 11.04 -15.19 -11.10
N ALA A 189 12.14 -14.44 -11.07
CA ALA A 189 13.13 -14.58 -10.02
C ALA A 189 12.56 -14.24 -8.63
N LEU A 190 11.70 -13.21 -8.50
CA LEU A 190 10.98 -12.93 -7.25
C LEU A 190 10.10 -14.10 -6.81
N GLU A 191 9.38 -14.72 -7.74
CA GLU A 191 8.58 -15.91 -7.43
C GLU A 191 9.45 -17.09 -6.98
N GLU A 192 10.55 -17.37 -7.69
CA GLU A 192 11.52 -18.43 -7.34
C GLU A 192 12.17 -18.21 -5.96
N LEU A 193 12.39 -16.96 -5.56
CA LEU A 193 12.92 -16.60 -4.24
C LEU A 193 11.84 -16.62 -3.14
N GLY A 194 10.59 -16.97 -3.46
CA GLY A 194 9.52 -17.18 -2.49
C GLY A 194 8.70 -15.94 -2.16
N ALA A 195 8.74 -14.89 -2.97
CA ALA A 195 7.81 -13.78 -2.84
C ALA A 195 6.35 -14.29 -2.97
N PHE A 196 5.44 -13.79 -2.14
CA PHE A 196 4.03 -14.22 -2.18
C PHE A 196 3.17 -13.41 -3.17
N SER A 197 3.65 -12.24 -3.58
CA SER A 197 2.96 -11.32 -4.50
C SER A 197 3.96 -10.29 -5.06
N ILE A 198 3.59 -9.64 -6.17
CA ILE A 198 4.41 -8.59 -6.79
C ILE A 198 3.54 -7.38 -7.13
N VAL A 199 3.95 -6.18 -6.73
CA VAL A 199 3.41 -4.93 -7.26
C VAL A 199 4.03 -4.66 -8.63
N LEU A 200 3.18 -4.34 -9.61
CA LEU A 200 3.58 -3.89 -10.94
C LEU A 200 3.17 -2.42 -11.10
N GLU A 201 4.15 -1.52 -11.12
CA GLU A 201 3.88 -0.07 -11.16
C GLU A 201 4.30 0.56 -12.49
N CYS A 202 3.40 1.34 -13.09
CA CYS A 202 3.66 2.17 -14.26
C CYS A 202 4.41 1.41 -15.38
N ILE A 203 3.87 0.27 -15.79
CA ILE A 203 4.33 -0.52 -16.95
C ILE A 203 3.22 -0.63 -18.00
N PRO A 204 3.54 -0.96 -19.28
CA PRO A 204 2.51 -1.20 -20.29
C PRO A 204 1.53 -2.30 -19.87
N ALA A 205 0.23 -2.07 -20.06
CA ALA A 205 -0.83 -3.02 -19.68
C ALA A 205 -0.69 -4.40 -20.32
N SER A 206 -0.15 -4.47 -21.55
CA SER A 206 0.16 -5.74 -22.24
C SER A 206 1.25 -6.52 -21.51
N LEU A 207 2.32 -5.85 -21.06
CA LEU A 207 3.40 -6.46 -20.31
C LEU A 207 2.90 -6.96 -18.93
N ALA A 208 2.10 -6.14 -18.24
CA ALA A 208 1.52 -6.54 -16.94
C ALA A 208 0.67 -7.81 -17.08
N ARG A 209 -0.16 -7.90 -18.13
CA ARG A 209 -0.97 -9.09 -18.42
C ARG A 209 -0.11 -10.33 -18.71
N GLU A 210 0.96 -10.16 -19.50
CA GLU A 210 1.90 -11.24 -19.80
C GLU A 210 2.57 -11.77 -18.53
N ILE A 211 3.12 -10.88 -17.68
CA ILE A 211 3.75 -11.23 -16.40
C ILE A 211 2.73 -11.94 -15.50
N THR A 212 1.54 -11.37 -15.35
CA THR A 212 0.47 -11.95 -14.50
C THR A 212 0.12 -13.37 -14.92
N ALA A 213 0.00 -13.61 -16.23
CA ALA A 213 -0.32 -14.94 -16.75
C ALA A 213 0.83 -15.96 -16.61
N SER A 214 2.09 -15.48 -16.48
CA SER A 214 3.27 -16.35 -16.41
C SER A 214 3.64 -16.78 -15.00
N LEU A 215 3.05 -16.16 -13.96
CA LEU A 215 3.35 -16.41 -12.55
C LEU A 215 2.24 -17.21 -11.86
N GLN A 216 2.58 -17.94 -10.81
CA GLN A 216 1.63 -18.56 -9.89
C GLN A 216 1.22 -17.61 -8.76
N ILE A 217 2.12 -16.70 -8.36
CA ILE A 217 1.84 -15.67 -7.36
C ILE A 217 1.03 -14.53 -7.98
N PRO A 218 0.14 -13.86 -7.21
CA PRO A 218 -0.66 -12.75 -7.72
C PRO A 218 0.16 -11.49 -7.96
N THR A 219 -0.25 -10.73 -8.97
CA THR A 219 0.26 -9.39 -9.24
C THR A 219 -0.75 -8.33 -8.84
N ILE A 220 -0.26 -7.24 -8.24
CA ILE A 220 -1.06 -6.08 -7.82
C ILE A 220 -0.63 -4.89 -8.67
N GLY A 221 -1.55 -4.35 -9.47
CA GLY A 221 -1.25 -3.27 -10.41
C GLY A 221 -1.46 -1.89 -9.81
N ILE A 222 -0.60 -0.95 -10.20
CA ILE A 222 -0.82 0.48 -10.06
C ILE A 222 -0.27 1.18 -11.32
N GLY A 223 -1.16 1.76 -12.14
CA GLY A 223 -0.74 2.27 -13.44
C GLY A 223 -0.24 1.20 -14.42
N ALA A 224 -0.64 -0.05 -14.23
CA ALA A 224 -0.25 -1.21 -15.04
C ALA A 224 -1.43 -1.84 -15.83
N GLY A 225 -2.57 -1.16 -15.85
CA GLY A 225 -3.79 -1.63 -16.51
C GLY A 225 -4.55 -2.69 -15.71
N GLU A 226 -5.62 -3.21 -16.32
CA GLU A 226 -6.59 -4.13 -15.68
C GLU A 226 -6.14 -5.59 -15.60
N GLY A 227 -5.03 -5.94 -16.25
CA GLY A 227 -4.57 -7.33 -16.45
C GLY A 227 -3.93 -7.98 -15.24
N CYS A 228 -3.72 -7.26 -14.12
CA CYS A 228 -3.21 -7.80 -12.86
C CYS A 228 -4.29 -8.51 -12.05
N ASP A 229 -3.91 -9.35 -11.11
CA ASP A 229 -4.83 -10.07 -10.21
C ASP A 229 -5.46 -9.15 -9.16
N GLY A 230 -4.86 -8.01 -8.87
CA GLY A 230 -5.39 -6.99 -7.98
C GLY A 230 -4.95 -5.59 -8.37
N GLN A 231 -5.43 -4.59 -7.62
CA GLN A 231 -5.07 -3.18 -7.81
C GLN A 231 -4.79 -2.52 -6.46
N ILE A 232 -3.85 -1.58 -6.46
CA ILE A 232 -3.56 -0.73 -5.30
C ILE A 232 -3.64 0.74 -5.70
N LEU A 233 -4.11 1.58 -4.77
CA LEU A 233 -4.02 3.04 -4.87
C LEU A 233 -3.47 3.65 -3.58
N VAL A 234 -2.80 4.78 -3.72
CA VAL A 234 -2.49 5.67 -2.61
C VAL A 234 -3.80 6.22 -2.04
N LEU A 235 -3.98 6.16 -0.71
CA LEU A 235 -5.23 6.58 -0.06
C LEU A 235 -5.61 8.02 -0.39
N HIS A 236 -4.65 8.92 -0.40
CA HIS A 236 -4.88 10.34 -0.69
C HIS A 236 -5.36 10.55 -2.13
N ASP A 237 -4.84 9.81 -3.09
CA ASP A 237 -5.30 9.84 -4.48
C ASP A 237 -6.70 9.25 -4.60
N LEU A 238 -6.96 8.11 -3.95
CA LEU A 238 -8.26 7.44 -3.94
C LEU A 238 -9.35 8.35 -3.39
N LEU A 239 -9.05 9.10 -2.32
CA LEU A 239 -9.99 9.99 -1.67
C LEU A 239 -10.03 11.41 -2.27
N GLY A 240 -9.20 11.72 -3.28
CA GLY A 240 -9.12 13.06 -3.88
C GLY A 240 -8.61 14.12 -2.89
N LEU A 241 -7.71 13.75 -1.98
CA LEU A 241 -7.11 14.65 -0.99
C LEU A 241 -5.80 15.27 -1.49
N ASN A 242 -5.21 14.74 -2.56
CA ASN A 242 -4.01 15.30 -3.17
C ASN A 242 -4.41 16.45 -4.09
N ILE A 243 -4.06 17.68 -3.72
CA ILE A 243 -4.48 18.90 -4.44
C ILE A 243 -3.49 19.31 -5.53
N ASP A 244 -2.22 18.89 -5.44
CA ASP A 244 -1.16 19.39 -6.30
C ASP A 244 -0.85 18.47 -7.49
N PHE A 245 -1.14 17.18 -7.37
CA PHE A 245 -0.78 16.19 -8.38
C PHE A 245 -1.81 15.07 -8.50
N HIS A 246 -2.27 14.82 -9.71
CA HIS A 246 -3.21 13.75 -10.01
C HIS A 246 -2.59 12.78 -11.04
N PRO A 247 -2.07 11.61 -10.62
CA PRO A 247 -1.56 10.62 -11.54
C PRO A 247 -2.68 10.17 -12.50
N ARG A 248 -2.38 10.08 -13.80
CA ARG A 248 -3.38 9.69 -14.81
C ARG A 248 -4.09 8.36 -14.50
N PHE A 249 -3.42 7.46 -13.80
CA PHE A 249 -3.96 6.14 -13.43
C PHE A 249 -4.77 6.15 -12.14
N ALA A 250 -4.69 7.21 -11.34
CA ALA A 250 -5.36 7.32 -10.06
C ALA A 250 -6.69 8.08 -10.22
N ARG A 251 -7.77 7.33 -10.46
CA ARG A 251 -9.12 7.90 -10.45
C ARG A 251 -9.54 8.13 -8.99
N PRO A 252 -9.93 9.35 -8.59
CA PRO A 252 -10.50 9.58 -7.27
C PRO A 252 -11.91 8.95 -7.19
N PHE A 253 -12.25 8.41 -6.04
CA PHE A 253 -13.56 7.86 -5.70
C PHE A 253 -14.35 8.79 -4.78
N LEU A 254 -13.73 9.88 -4.30
CA LEU A 254 -14.32 10.93 -3.50
C LEU A 254 -13.68 12.28 -3.92
N ASN A 255 -14.45 13.37 -3.88
CA ASN A 255 -13.94 14.74 -3.97
C ASN A 255 -13.54 15.23 -2.57
N GLY A 256 -12.55 14.58 -1.97
CA GLY A 256 -12.21 14.77 -0.57
C GLY A 256 -11.71 16.18 -0.25
N SER A 257 -10.86 16.75 -1.11
CA SER A 257 -10.33 18.12 -0.90
C SER A 257 -11.43 19.17 -0.88
N GLU A 258 -12.39 19.11 -1.81
CA GLU A 258 -13.56 20.02 -1.83
C GLU A 258 -14.40 19.86 -0.56
N SER A 259 -14.74 18.60 -0.21
CA SER A 259 -15.56 18.31 0.97
C SER A 259 -14.91 18.80 2.28
N VAL A 260 -13.59 18.67 2.38
CA VAL A 260 -12.84 19.18 3.55
C VAL A 260 -12.82 20.70 3.57
N LEU A 261 -12.57 21.36 2.44
CA LEU A 261 -12.57 22.81 2.33
C LEU A 261 -13.94 23.40 2.65
N ASP A 262 -15.02 22.79 2.16
CA ASP A 262 -16.39 23.21 2.46
C ASP A 262 -16.68 23.10 3.97
N ALA A 263 -16.33 21.98 4.58
CA ALA A 263 -16.53 21.78 6.03
C ALA A 263 -15.74 22.80 6.87
N LEU A 264 -14.47 23.10 6.49
CA LEU A 264 -13.66 24.11 7.16
C LEU A 264 -14.27 25.52 7.00
N THR A 265 -14.79 25.83 5.81
CA THR A 265 -15.46 27.11 5.51
C THR A 265 -16.77 27.27 6.29
N ASP A 266 -17.55 26.20 6.38
CA ASP A 266 -18.81 26.20 7.13
C ASP A 266 -18.57 26.35 8.64
N PHE A 267 -17.54 25.68 9.17
CA PHE A 267 -17.11 25.86 10.56
C PHE A 267 -16.70 27.33 10.84
N ASP A 268 -15.83 27.89 10.01
CA ASP A 268 -15.39 29.29 10.15
C ASP A 268 -16.58 30.25 10.13
N ARG A 269 -17.51 30.05 9.16
CA ARG A 269 -18.74 30.86 9.05
C ARG A 269 -19.61 30.74 10.27
N ALA A 270 -19.84 29.54 10.81
CA ALA A 270 -20.65 29.30 11.98
C ALA A 270 -20.06 29.96 13.23
N VAL A 271 -18.75 29.90 13.43
CA VAL A 271 -18.07 30.58 14.52
C VAL A 271 -18.21 32.10 14.41
N LYS A 272 -17.96 32.67 13.24
CA LYS A 272 -18.07 34.14 13.00
C LYS A 272 -19.48 34.67 13.11
N ALA A 273 -20.48 33.86 12.78
CA ALA A 273 -21.89 34.18 12.95
C ALA A 273 -22.43 33.96 14.36
N GLY A 274 -21.64 33.40 15.28
CA GLY A 274 -22.07 33.08 16.65
C GLY A 274 -23.10 31.94 16.71
N THR A 275 -23.18 31.11 15.70
CA THR A 275 -24.13 29.96 15.63
C THR A 275 -23.46 28.65 16.10
N PHE A 276 -22.13 28.64 16.24
CA PHE A 276 -21.36 27.55 16.88
C PHE A 276 -20.50 28.13 18.00
N PRO A 277 -20.46 27.49 19.21
CA PRO A 277 -21.32 26.38 19.60
C PRO A 277 -22.76 26.82 19.85
N ALA A 278 -23.72 25.96 19.55
CA ALA A 278 -25.12 26.13 19.95
C ALA A 278 -25.30 25.77 21.44
N ALA A 279 -26.47 26.13 22.02
CA ALA A 279 -26.75 25.83 23.43
C ALA A 279 -26.68 24.34 23.78
N ALA A 280 -27.04 23.47 22.84
CA ALA A 280 -26.93 22.01 22.98
C ALA A 280 -25.49 21.47 22.92
N GLU A 281 -24.54 22.26 22.47
CA GLU A 281 -23.11 21.93 22.39
C GLU A 281 -22.27 22.56 23.49
N SER A 282 -22.94 23.22 24.48
CA SER A 282 -22.32 23.89 25.61
C SER A 282 -22.57 23.10 26.91
N TYR A 283 -21.64 23.19 27.87
CA TYR A 283 -21.72 22.53 29.20
C TYR A 283 -22.12 23.51 30.28
#